data_a1908f29c81634fbd0e4b544f35e6355
#
_entry.id   a1908f29c81634fbd0e4b544f35e6355
#
_cell.length_a   1.000
_cell.length_b   1.000
_cell.length_c   1.000
_cell.angle_alpha   90.00
_cell.angle_beta   90.00
_cell.angle_gamma   90.00
#
_symmetry.space_group_name_H-M   'P 1'
#
loop_
_entity.id
_entity.type
_entity.pdbx_description
1 polymer ?
#
loop_
_entity_poly.entity_id
_entity_poly.type
_entity_poly.pdbx_seq_one_letter_code
_entity_poly.pdbx_strand_id
1 'polypeptide(L)'
;MDIAEATKASKNGAVAALVSGFFTLVMMIVAMSSNAEGDYALFNDPSNFIDVILVFGCSFGMYRLSRAAAVVMLCYFIVAKVIVTISTGQFQGLIVSLIFIYYFGKAVQGTFTYHRIEKTDNPDYKAAPRWYAFVGIPLGLIFAVLIGFGLMTMTGAMPSTEVLAGDKLPN
;
A
#
# COMPACT_ATOMS: atom_id res chain seq x y z
N MET A 1 3.14 -26.96 -6.49
CA MET A 1 3.86 -25.68 -6.65
C MET A 1 5.30 -25.94 -6.25
N ASP A 2 6.20 -25.87 -7.19
CA ASP A 2 7.64 -25.96 -6.96
C ASP A 2 8.24 -24.59 -6.57
N ILE A 3 9.56 -24.53 -6.31
CA ILE A 3 10.26 -23.29 -5.91
C ILE A 3 10.15 -22.22 -6.98
N ALA A 4 10.24 -22.58 -8.26
CA ALA A 4 10.18 -21.63 -9.36
C ALA A 4 8.78 -21.02 -9.49
N GLU A 5 7.74 -21.84 -9.41
CA GLU A 5 6.35 -21.39 -9.39
C GLU A 5 6.04 -20.53 -8.15
N ALA A 6 6.54 -20.93 -6.98
CA ALA A 6 6.37 -20.19 -5.73
C ALA A 6 7.01 -18.79 -5.81
N THR A 7 8.22 -18.72 -6.34
CA THR A 7 8.92 -17.46 -6.58
C THR A 7 8.19 -16.58 -7.59
N LYS A 8 7.73 -17.16 -8.70
CA LYS A 8 6.97 -16.47 -9.74
C LYS A 8 5.65 -15.91 -9.19
N ALA A 9 4.93 -16.69 -8.39
CA ALA A 9 3.67 -16.25 -7.78
C ALA A 9 3.89 -15.04 -6.86
N SER A 10 4.93 -15.06 -6.02
CA SER A 10 5.28 -13.93 -5.15
C SER A 10 5.67 -12.68 -5.97
N LYS A 11 6.49 -12.83 -7.00
CA LYS A 11 6.89 -11.73 -7.88
C LYS A 11 5.71 -11.14 -8.66
N ASN A 12 4.79 -11.97 -9.14
CA ASN A 12 3.57 -11.49 -9.80
C ASN A 12 2.69 -10.68 -8.84
N GLY A 13 2.56 -11.10 -7.57
CA GLY A 13 1.88 -10.31 -6.55
C GLY A 13 2.59 -8.99 -6.27
N ALA A 14 3.93 -8.98 -6.23
CA ALA A 14 4.72 -7.76 -6.10
C ALA A 14 4.47 -6.79 -7.27
N VAL A 15 4.45 -7.28 -8.50
CA VAL A 15 4.14 -6.47 -9.68
C VAL A 15 2.70 -5.93 -9.61
N ALA A 16 1.74 -6.76 -9.22
CA ALA A 16 0.36 -6.33 -9.06
C ALA A 16 0.24 -5.19 -8.02
N ALA A 17 0.94 -5.31 -6.88
CA ALA A 17 0.97 -4.27 -5.86
C ALA A 17 1.64 -2.98 -6.40
N LEU A 18 2.73 -3.11 -7.15
CA LEU A 18 3.43 -1.98 -7.75
C LEU A 18 2.53 -1.23 -8.74
N VAL A 19 1.82 -1.95 -9.61
CA VAL A 19 0.86 -1.37 -10.56
C VAL A 19 -0.28 -0.67 -9.83
N SER A 20 -0.85 -1.29 -8.79
CA SER A 20 -1.91 -0.69 -7.97
C SER A 20 -1.42 0.59 -7.28
N GLY A 21 -0.25 0.55 -6.64
CA GLY A 21 0.34 1.71 -5.96
C GLY A 21 0.66 2.85 -6.91
N PHE A 22 1.18 2.54 -8.10
CA PHE A 22 1.45 3.53 -9.12
C PHE A 22 0.17 4.21 -9.62
N PHE A 23 -0.88 3.42 -9.87
CA PHE A 23 -2.17 3.96 -10.28
C PHE A 23 -2.76 4.88 -9.19
N THR A 24 -2.73 4.46 -7.93
CA THR A 24 -3.19 5.29 -6.80
C THR A 24 -2.39 6.60 -6.70
N LEU A 25 -1.06 6.53 -6.85
CA LEU A 25 -0.19 7.71 -6.82
C LEU A 25 -0.55 8.70 -7.93
N VAL A 26 -0.74 8.22 -9.16
CA VAL A 26 -1.12 9.06 -10.30
C VAL A 26 -2.48 9.72 -10.06
N MET A 27 -3.47 8.95 -9.62
CA MET A 27 -4.81 9.48 -9.32
C MET A 27 -4.77 10.53 -8.20
N MET A 28 -3.94 10.32 -7.19
CA MET A 28 -3.76 11.28 -6.10
C MET A 28 -3.12 12.59 -6.59
N ILE A 29 -2.06 12.50 -7.40
CA ILE A 29 -1.41 13.70 -7.97
C ILE A 29 -2.41 14.48 -8.83
N VAL A 30 -3.19 13.81 -9.68
CA VAL A 30 -4.21 14.43 -10.50
C VAL A 30 -5.30 15.09 -9.64
N ALA A 31 -5.82 14.41 -8.64
CA ALA A 31 -6.86 14.92 -7.75
C ALA A 31 -6.38 16.16 -6.98
N MET A 32 -5.17 16.13 -6.46
CA MET A 32 -4.58 17.28 -5.74
C MET A 32 -4.33 18.47 -6.68
N SER A 33 -3.89 18.23 -7.92
CA SER A 33 -3.61 19.29 -8.88
C SER A 33 -4.87 19.97 -9.42
N SER A 34 -5.99 19.25 -9.46
CA SER A 34 -7.26 19.74 -10.00
C SER A 34 -8.25 20.22 -8.93
N ASN A 35 -7.89 20.19 -7.65
CA ASN A 35 -8.83 20.39 -6.53
C ASN A 35 -10.12 19.59 -6.75
N ALA A 36 -9.95 18.31 -7.09
CA ALA A 36 -11.04 17.46 -7.54
C ALA A 36 -12.14 17.35 -6.48
N GLU A 37 -13.39 17.51 -6.93
CA GLU A 37 -14.61 17.37 -6.13
C GLU A 37 -15.31 16.06 -6.47
N GLY A 38 -16.33 15.69 -5.68
CA GLY A 38 -17.12 14.48 -5.88
C GLY A 38 -16.35 13.19 -5.58
N ASP A 39 -16.48 12.18 -6.43
CA ASP A 39 -15.89 10.86 -6.22
C ASP A 39 -14.35 10.86 -6.17
N TYR A 40 -13.72 11.85 -6.77
CA TYR A 40 -12.26 12.02 -6.76
C TYR A 40 -11.74 12.75 -5.52
N ALA A 41 -12.61 13.35 -4.72
CA ALA A 41 -12.22 14.01 -3.47
C ALA A 41 -11.54 13.04 -2.48
N LEU A 42 -11.84 11.74 -2.56
CA LEU A 42 -11.18 10.70 -1.79
C LEU A 42 -9.66 10.64 -2.03
N PHE A 43 -9.21 11.01 -3.22
CA PHE A 43 -7.79 11.04 -3.56
C PHE A 43 -7.11 12.36 -3.18
N ASN A 44 -7.88 13.38 -2.80
CA ASN A 44 -7.35 14.68 -2.39
C ASN A 44 -6.88 14.72 -0.92
N ASP A 45 -6.98 13.60 -0.21
CA ASP A 45 -6.54 13.49 1.19
C ASP A 45 -5.03 13.11 1.23
N PRO A 46 -4.19 13.94 1.85
CA PRO A 46 -2.77 13.64 2.05
C PRO A 46 -2.49 12.32 2.73
N SER A 47 -3.43 11.79 3.52
CA SER A 47 -3.30 10.48 4.18
C SER A 47 -3.10 9.35 3.18
N ASN A 48 -3.55 9.50 1.92
CA ASN A 48 -3.34 8.51 0.86
C ASN A 48 -1.87 8.29 0.50
N PHE A 49 -0.96 9.23 0.84
CA PHE A 49 0.47 8.97 0.72
C PHE A 49 0.94 7.81 1.58
N ILE A 50 0.38 7.65 2.79
CA ILE A 50 0.69 6.55 3.69
C ILE A 50 0.32 5.22 3.01
N ASP A 51 -0.83 5.18 2.35
CA ASP A 51 -1.30 4.01 1.61
C ASP A 51 -0.36 3.64 0.47
N VAL A 52 0.03 4.61 -0.34
CA VAL A 52 0.96 4.41 -1.46
C VAL A 52 2.27 3.80 -0.96
N ILE A 53 2.79 4.28 0.16
CA ILE A 53 4.06 3.79 0.70
C ILE A 53 3.93 2.40 1.29
N LEU A 54 2.82 2.14 2.00
CA LEU A 54 2.54 0.80 2.50
C LEU A 54 2.49 -0.19 1.33
N VAL A 55 1.81 0.16 0.24
CA VAL A 55 1.69 -0.67 -0.96
C VAL A 55 3.05 -0.92 -1.61
N PHE A 56 3.88 0.12 -1.79
CA PHE A 56 5.23 -0.03 -2.34
C PHE A 56 6.15 -0.84 -1.40
N GLY A 57 6.07 -0.59 -0.08
CA GLY A 57 6.81 -1.36 0.92
C GLY A 57 6.44 -2.84 0.90
N CYS A 58 5.15 -3.16 0.83
CA CYS A 58 4.67 -4.54 0.70
C CYS A 58 5.08 -5.16 -0.65
N SER A 59 5.03 -4.40 -1.75
CA SER A 59 5.48 -4.86 -3.06
C SER A 59 6.95 -5.27 -3.00
N PHE A 60 7.82 -4.42 -2.47
CA PHE A 60 9.23 -4.75 -2.27
C PHE A 60 9.41 -5.97 -1.36
N GLY A 61 8.67 -6.06 -0.26
CA GLY A 61 8.68 -7.21 0.63
C GLY A 61 8.29 -8.51 -0.05
N MET A 62 7.24 -8.51 -0.89
CA MET A 62 6.83 -9.68 -1.69
C MET A 62 7.88 -10.05 -2.73
N TYR A 63 8.51 -9.06 -3.38
CA TYR A 63 9.63 -9.29 -4.29
C TYR A 63 10.79 -9.99 -3.59
N ARG A 64 11.04 -9.68 -2.32
CA ARG A 64 12.03 -10.33 -1.43
C ARG A 64 11.50 -11.60 -0.78
N LEU A 65 10.38 -12.15 -1.23
CA LEU A 65 9.76 -13.38 -0.73
C LEU A 65 9.35 -13.31 0.76
N SER A 66 9.02 -12.12 1.28
CA SER A 66 8.57 -11.93 2.65
C SER A 66 7.12 -12.39 2.84
N ARG A 67 6.91 -13.40 3.71
CA ARG A 67 5.57 -13.87 4.08
C ARG A 67 4.72 -12.79 4.74
N ALA A 68 5.35 -12.00 5.62
CA ALA A 68 4.67 -10.94 6.33
C ALA A 68 4.14 -9.87 5.35
N ALA A 69 4.96 -9.42 4.40
CA ALA A 69 4.56 -8.44 3.40
C ALA A 69 3.39 -8.93 2.53
N ALA A 70 3.41 -10.21 2.13
CA ALA A 70 2.33 -10.78 1.32
C ALA A 70 1.00 -10.85 2.09
N VAL A 71 1.02 -11.25 3.36
CA VAL A 71 -0.18 -11.30 4.22
C VAL A 71 -0.70 -9.90 4.51
N VAL A 72 0.19 -8.97 4.89
CA VAL A 72 -0.18 -7.58 5.16
C VAL A 72 -0.82 -6.94 3.94
N MET A 73 -0.24 -7.13 2.74
CA MET A 73 -0.80 -6.59 1.49
C MET A 73 -2.19 -7.13 1.18
N LEU A 74 -2.40 -8.45 1.34
CA LEU A 74 -3.70 -9.06 1.11
C LEU A 74 -4.75 -8.53 2.09
N CYS A 75 -4.44 -8.52 3.40
CA CYS A 75 -5.36 -8.03 4.43
C CYS A 75 -5.67 -6.55 4.22
N TYR A 76 -4.65 -5.72 4.00
CA TYR A 76 -4.80 -4.30 3.74
C TYR A 76 -5.72 -4.04 2.54
N PHE A 77 -5.48 -4.73 1.42
CA PHE A 77 -6.27 -4.52 0.20
C PHE A 77 -7.75 -4.90 0.39
N ILE A 78 -8.02 -6.01 1.11
CA ILE A 78 -9.40 -6.42 1.43
C ILE A 78 -10.07 -5.38 2.33
N VAL A 79 -9.40 -4.96 3.41
CA VAL A 79 -9.94 -3.99 4.37
C VAL A 79 -10.20 -2.64 3.69
N ALA A 80 -9.23 -2.13 2.93
CA ALA A 80 -9.37 -0.88 2.19
C ALA A 80 -10.56 -0.95 1.21
N LYS A 81 -10.72 -2.07 0.50
CA LYS A 81 -11.85 -2.24 -0.43
C LYS A 81 -13.20 -2.28 0.27
N VAL A 82 -13.28 -2.95 1.43
CA VAL A 82 -14.50 -2.99 2.24
C VAL A 82 -14.86 -1.59 2.73
N ILE A 83 -13.89 -0.85 3.27
CA ILE A 83 -14.10 0.53 3.76
C ILE A 83 -14.62 1.43 2.62
N VAL A 84 -13.95 1.43 1.47
CA VAL A 84 -14.38 2.25 0.33
C VAL A 84 -15.78 1.87 -0.13
N THR A 85 -16.11 0.57 -0.23
CA THR A 85 -17.44 0.12 -0.65
C THR A 85 -18.53 0.55 0.33
N ILE A 86 -18.26 0.49 1.64
CA ILE A 86 -19.23 0.94 2.67
C ILE A 86 -19.40 2.47 2.61
N SER A 87 -18.30 3.22 2.47
CA SER A 87 -18.32 4.68 2.48
C SER A 87 -18.99 5.29 1.25
N THR A 88 -18.78 4.68 0.07
CA THR A 88 -19.33 5.21 -1.19
C THR A 88 -20.67 4.59 -1.59
N GLY A 89 -21.03 3.43 -1.01
CA GLY A 89 -22.18 2.63 -1.45
C GLY A 89 -22.04 2.07 -2.87
N GLN A 90 -20.88 2.20 -3.49
CA GLN A 90 -20.65 1.84 -4.88
C GLN A 90 -19.77 0.58 -4.99
N PHE A 91 -20.19 -0.33 -5.86
CA PHE A 91 -19.42 -1.56 -6.18
C PHE A 91 -18.45 -1.36 -7.36
N GLN A 92 -18.07 -0.12 -7.66
CA GLN A 92 -17.17 0.19 -8.76
C GLN A 92 -15.81 -0.51 -8.59
N GLY A 93 -15.31 -1.07 -9.69
CA GLY A 93 -14.01 -1.73 -9.71
C GLY A 93 -13.93 -3.06 -8.95
N LEU A 94 -15.08 -3.67 -8.59
CA LEU A 94 -15.11 -4.95 -7.88
C LEU A 94 -14.41 -6.06 -8.66
N ILE A 95 -14.62 -6.13 -9.98
CA ILE A 95 -13.97 -7.12 -10.84
C ILE A 95 -12.45 -6.96 -10.82
N VAL A 96 -11.97 -5.72 -10.95
CA VAL A 96 -10.54 -5.41 -10.89
C VAL A 96 -9.98 -5.77 -9.52
N SER A 97 -10.72 -5.48 -8.45
CA SER A 97 -10.33 -5.83 -7.08
C SER A 97 -10.19 -7.33 -6.88
N LEU A 98 -11.08 -8.15 -7.45
CA LEU A 98 -10.99 -9.60 -7.38
C LEU A 98 -9.71 -10.13 -8.07
N ILE A 99 -9.30 -9.51 -9.18
CA ILE A 99 -8.05 -9.85 -9.86
C ILE A 99 -6.86 -9.59 -8.94
N PHE A 100 -6.81 -8.43 -8.28
CA PHE A 100 -5.74 -8.10 -7.34
C PHE A 100 -5.73 -9.05 -6.13
N ILE A 101 -6.90 -9.35 -5.55
CA ILE A 101 -7.03 -10.31 -4.44
C ILE A 101 -6.51 -11.69 -4.86
N TYR A 102 -6.79 -12.13 -6.07
CA TYR A 102 -6.26 -13.38 -6.61
C TYR A 102 -4.72 -13.37 -6.66
N TYR A 103 -4.11 -12.32 -7.20
CA TYR A 103 -2.65 -12.21 -7.27
C TYR A 103 -2.00 -12.13 -5.88
N PHE A 104 -2.60 -11.39 -4.95
CA PHE A 104 -2.10 -11.31 -3.58
C PHE A 104 -2.27 -12.64 -2.84
N GLY A 105 -3.38 -13.33 -3.01
CA GLY A 105 -3.59 -14.67 -2.47
C GLY A 105 -2.56 -15.68 -3.01
N LYS A 106 -2.27 -15.62 -4.32
CA LYS A 106 -1.21 -16.42 -4.93
C LYS A 106 0.18 -16.04 -4.40
N ALA A 107 0.45 -14.78 -4.14
CA ALA A 107 1.71 -14.34 -3.54
C ALA A 107 1.86 -14.87 -2.10
N VAL A 108 0.80 -14.87 -1.30
CA VAL A 108 0.80 -15.49 0.03
C VAL A 108 1.13 -16.97 -0.10
N GLN A 109 0.41 -17.72 -0.93
CA GLN A 109 0.68 -19.15 -1.16
C GLN A 109 2.14 -19.37 -1.62
N GLY A 110 2.63 -18.57 -2.56
CA GLY A 110 3.98 -18.65 -3.08
C GLY A 110 5.03 -18.42 -2.00
N THR A 111 4.91 -17.36 -1.23
CA THR A 111 5.90 -17.07 -0.16
C THR A 111 5.93 -18.15 0.92
N PHE A 112 4.77 -18.68 1.33
CA PHE A 112 4.73 -19.78 2.32
C PHE A 112 5.29 -21.08 1.77
N THR A 113 4.98 -21.42 0.51
CA THR A 113 5.48 -22.64 -0.14
C THR A 113 7.00 -22.55 -0.33
N TYR A 114 7.51 -21.41 -0.82
CA TYR A 114 8.95 -21.17 -0.97
C TYR A 114 9.71 -21.47 0.33
N HIS A 115 9.30 -20.84 1.43
CA HIS A 115 9.99 -21.04 2.72
C HIS A 115 9.83 -22.45 3.29
N ARG A 116 8.73 -23.14 2.96
CA ARG A 116 8.54 -24.53 3.39
C ARG A 116 9.50 -25.47 2.67
N ILE A 117 9.61 -25.34 1.35
CA ILE A 117 10.51 -26.17 0.54
C ILE A 117 11.96 -25.88 0.92
N GLU A 118 12.34 -24.60 0.96
CA GLU A 118 13.71 -24.19 1.30
C GLU A 118 14.16 -24.73 2.66
N LYS A 119 13.25 -24.72 3.65
CA LYS A 119 13.55 -25.31 4.97
C LYS A 119 13.70 -26.82 4.93
N THR A 120 13.05 -27.51 4.00
CA THR A 120 13.14 -28.96 3.86
C THR A 120 14.45 -29.36 3.15
N ASP A 121 14.83 -28.59 2.13
CA ASP A 121 16.01 -28.88 1.30
C ASP A 121 17.32 -28.40 1.94
N ASN A 122 17.24 -27.37 2.80
CA ASN A 122 18.39 -26.80 3.51
C ASN A 122 18.09 -26.68 5.01
N PRO A 123 18.56 -27.64 5.83
CA PRO A 123 18.35 -27.64 7.30
C PRO A 123 18.90 -26.38 8.00
N ASP A 124 19.94 -25.76 7.43
CA ASP A 124 20.57 -24.53 7.95
C ASP A 124 19.86 -23.25 7.49
N TYR A 125 18.77 -23.37 6.73
CA TYR A 125 18.02 -22.23 6.25
C TYR A 125 17.47 -21.39 7.39
N LYS A 126 17.98 -20.17 7.50
CA LYS A 126 17.47 -19.15 8.40
C LYS A 126 16.66 -18.15 7.59
N ALA A 127 15.34 -18.15 7.79
CA ALA A 127 14.52 -17.07 7.25
C ALA A 127 15.05 -15.73 7.73
N ALA A 128 15.06 -14.72 6.84
CA ALA A 128 15.50 -13.37 7.18
C ALA A 128 14.83 -12.92 8.50
N PRO A 129 15.60 -12.39 9.44
CA PRO A 129 15.08 -12.06 10.76
C PRO A 129 13.90 -11.08 10.65
N ARG A 130 12.82 -11.39 11.36
CA ARG A 130 11.57 -10.62 11.32
C ARG A 130 11.72 -9.15 11.71
N TRP A 131 12.81 -8.79 12.41
CA TRP A 131 13.05 -7.42 12.84
C TRP A 131 13.21 -6.43 11.66
N TYR A 132 13.68 -6.89 10.50
CA TYR A 132 13.70 -6.06 9.28
C TYR A 132 12.31 -5.59 8.86
N ALA A 133 11.27 -6.43 9.03
CA ALA A 133 9.90 -6.02 8.78
C ALA A 133 9.41 -5.02 9.84
N PHE A 134 9.80 -5.21 11.10
CA PHE A 134 9.42 -4.31 12.20
C PHE A 134 10.14 -2.97 12.18
N VAL A 135 11.34 -2.90 11.63
CA VAL A 135 12.12 -1.66 11.53
C VAL A 135 11.97 -1.02 10.15
N GLY A 136 11.97 -1.81 9.09
CA GLY A 136 11.90 -1.31 7.71
C GLY A 136 10.55 -0.68 7.38
N ILE A 137 9.43 -1.26 7.86
CA ILE A 137 8.09 -0.72 7.60
C ILE A 137 7.87 0.62 8.34
N PRO A 138 8.11 0.75 9.66
CA PRO A 138 7.97 2.03 10.33
C PRO A 138 8.95 3.10 9.81
N LEU A 139 10.19 2.71 9.51
CA LEU A 139 11.18 3.65 8.97
C LEU A 139 10.79 4.13 7.57
N GLY A 140 10.28 3.23 6.72
CA GLY A 140 9.74 3.57 5.41
C GLY A 140 8.53 4.50 5.52
N LEU A 141 7.62 4.24 6.46
CA LEU A 141 6.46 5.09 6.75
C LEU A 141 6.90 6.49 7.21
N ILE A 142 7.85 6.60 8.14
CA ILE A 142 8.38 7.88 8.61
C ILE A 142 9.01 8.66 7.44
N PHE A 143 9.84 7.99 6.62
CA PHE A 143 10.53 8.63 5.50
C PHE A 143 9.55 9.18 4.47
N ALA A 144 8.47 8.53 4.30
CA ALA A 144 7.44 8.92 3.35
C ALA A 144 6.49 10.00 3.84
N VAL A 145 6.15 9.99 5.12
CA VAL A 145 5.47 11.13 5.75
C VAL A 145 6.35 12.39 5.60
N LEU A 146 7.67 12.26 5.79
CA LEU A 146 8.61 13.38 5.61
C LEU A 146 8.69 13.84 4.16
N ILE A 147 8.72 12.93 3.18
CA ILE A 147 8.72 13.29 1.75
C ILE A 147 7.37 13.91 1.37
N GLY A 148 6.26 13.32 1.80
CA GLY A 148 4.92 13.86 1.54
C GLY A 148 4.75 15.27 2.10
N PHE A 149 5.20 15.48 3.34
CA PHE A 149 5.18 16.79 3.98
C PHE A 149 6.09 17.80 3.26
N GLY A 150 7.29 17.36 2.83
CA GLY A 150 8.21 18.18 2.05
C GLY A 150 7.64 18.60 0.69
N LEU A 151 6.94 17.70 0.01
CA LEU A 151 6.26 18.00 -1.24
C LEU A 151 5.09 18.96 -1.04
N MET A 152 4.30 18.80 0.04
CA MET A 152 3.22 19.73 0.38
C MET A 152 3.70 21.14 0.66
N THR A 153 4.84 21.29 1.35
CA THR A 153 5.43 22.62 1.59
C THR A 153 5.93 23.28 0.30
N MET A 154 6.46 22.48 -0.62
CA MET A 154 6.95 22.98 -1.92
C MET A 154 5.82 23.38 -2.88
N THR A 155 4.67 22.72 -2.80
CA THR A 155 3.52 23.02 -3.69
C THR A 155 2.60 24.09 -3.13
N GLY A 156 2.87 24.63 -1.93
CA GLY A 156 1.99 25.62 -1.28
C GLY A 156 0.64 25.05 -0.83
N ALA A 157 0.47 23.73 -0.84
CA ALA A 157 -0.77 23.04 -0.47
C ALA A 157 -0.95 22.89 1.05
N MET A 158 -0.23 23.68 1.87
CA MET A 158 -0.53 23.73 3.30
C MET A 158 -1.85 24.46 3.52
N PRO A 159 -2.79 23.91 4.29
CA PRO A 159 -3.95 24.67 4.74
C PRO A 159 -3.41 25.90 5.49
N SER A 160 -3.73 27.10 4.99
CA SER A 160 -3.38 28.32 5.65
C SER A 160 -3.93 28.29 7.07
N THR A 161 -3.09 28.54 8.06
CA THR A 161 -3.44 28.61 9.49
C THR A 161 -4.44 29.73 9.79
N GLU A 162 -4.90 30.48 8.80
CA GLU A 162 -5.91 31.51 8.92
C GLU A 162 -7.31 30.98 9.26
N VAL A 163 -7.63 29.71 8.96
CA VAL A 163 -8.93 29.12 9.26
C VAL A 163 -9.14 28.89 10.76
N LEU A 164 -8.07 28.80 11.55
CA LEU A 164 -8.15 28.60 13.00
C LEU A 164 -8.19 29.92 13.81
N ALA A 165 -7.96 31.06 13.16
CA ALA A 165 -7.96 32.37 13.85
C ALA A 165 -9.23 33.19 13.63
N GLY A 166 -10.20 32.69 12.86
CA GLY A 166 -11.35 33.46 12.36
C GLY A 166 -12.62 33.47 13.22
N ASP A 167 -12.62 32.81 14.37
CA ASP A 167 -13.82 32.84 15.24
C ASP A 167 -13.59 33.75 16.45
N LYS A 168 -13.39 35.06 16.18
CA LYS A 168 -13.62 36.09 17.20
C LYS A 168 -15.12 36.37 17.22
N LEU A 169 -15.76 35.87 18.30
CA LEU A 169 -17.14 36.17 18.66
C LEU A 169 -17.42 37.69 18.54
N PRO A 170 -18.56 38.09 17.94
CA PRO A 170 -18.99 39.49 17.99
C PRO A 170 -19.43 39.84 19.40
N ASN A 171 -18.98 40.98 19.90
CA ASN A 171 -19.43 41.62 21.13
C ASN A 171 -20.90 42.00 21.06
#